data_17544104bb3eb57a07d0c783b6f2bec1
#
_entry.id   17544104bb3eb57a07d0c783b6f2bec1
#
_cell.length_a   1.000
_cell.length_b   1.000
_cell.length_c   1.000
_cell.angle_alpha   90.00
_cell.angle_beta   90.00
_cell.angle_gamma   90.00
#
_symmetry.space_group_name_H-M   'P 1'
#
loop_
_entity.id
_entity.type
_entity.pdbx_description
1 polymer ?
#
loop_
_entity_poly.entity_id
_entity_poly.type
_entity_poly.pdbx_seq_one_letter_code
_entity_poly.pdbx_strand_id
1 'polypeptide(L)'
;MKKKFLALXLXXPVIVFGQTPHWIWPDRXEKTETVYFRKAMELPAGKIQKAQLIATCDNGFSAHINGKPALXGNEWGNKYAKDVTKLLTAGRNXXAVEGRNQGGIAGFVAQLEVTXDGKKNTLVTXTTWQATRSFFGQWKAGKGGDWGKTITTGKMGDAPWGNVFTGAARGSDGPSDDGAIKVAKGFEVEKLYNVPKGEQGSWVAICADDXGRLIASDQGNKGLYRIXPRDXELKVEKLNIKISSAQGLLYAHGALWVNINGGAASGVHRLTDTNGDGQFDKDEHIMPLRAGGEHGPHALVLSPXRQHIYVVGGNMTPXPVDKFSHSRVPTNWGEDHXLXRLPDARGHAKXIRAPGGWIARFDKDGKNWETIAMGFRNTYDMAFXVDGELFAYDSDMEWDAGTPWYRPTRFYHVTSGADFGWRTGTGKWPQWYPDCLPGAYGIGPGSPVGVTSGLGAKFPAKYQKAIYCLDWTYGTMSAMHVTADGASYTAKREEFVASSQLRMTDAAINPKDGAMYFTVGGRGGQSALYRVTYAGKESTSSVKAKSPHARSRALRHELEALHKRQAGAAAKAWK
;
A
#
# COMPACT_ATOMS: atom_id res chain seq x y z
N MET A 1 -0.22 73.05 -7.69
CA MET A 1 -0.83 71.79 -7.20
C MET A 1 0.27 70.74 -7.08
N LYS A 2 0.76 70.50 -5.86
CA LYS A 2 1.79 69.50 -5.56
C LYS A 2 1.11 68.15 -5.28
N LYS A 3 1.27 67.20 -6.17
CA LYS A 3 0.80 65.81 -5.95
C LYS A 3 1.73 65.12 -4.91
N LYS A 4 1.19 64.86 -3.74
CA LYS A 4 1.87 64.01 -2.74
C LYS A 4 1.76 62.55 -3.17
N PHE A 5 2.87 61.94 -3.53
CA PHE A 5 2.94 60.47 -3.67
C PHE A 5 2.98 59.87 -2.26
N LEU A 6 1.96 59.13 -1.93
CA LEU A 6 1.93 58.33 -0.70
C LEU A 6 2.60 57.00 -1.00
N ALA A 7 3.83 56.81 -0.54
CA ALA A 7 4.52 55.55 -0.66
C ALA A 7 4.03 54.62 0.43
N LEU A 8 3.27 53.64 0.03
CA LEU A 8 2.80 52.59 0.95
C LEU A 8 3.95 51.58 1.19
N UNK A 9 4.76 51.38 2.17
CA UNK A 9 5.59 50.61 2.51
C UNK A 9 5.08 49.46 2.89
N LEU A 10 5.02 48.82 2.26
CA LEU A 10 4.73 47.45 2.58
C LEU A 10 5.86 46.86 3.46
N UNK A 11 5.83 46.83 4.59
CA UNK A 11 6.59 46.40 5.36
C UNK A 11 6.84 45.11 5.13
N UNK A 12 7.64 44.73 5.07
CA UNK A 12 7.94 43.65 4.99
C UNK A 12 7.74 43.06 6.13
N PRO A 13 7.50 41.85 6.18
CA PRO A 13 7.27 41.17 7.42
C PRO A 13 8.59 41.00 8.22
N VAL A 14 8.64 41.67 9.32
CA VAL A 14 9.77 41.55 10.26
C VAL A 14 9.77 40.11 10.81
N ILE A 15 10.89 39.41 10.71
CA ILE A 15 11.07 38.12 11.36
C ILE A 15 11.20 38.37 12.87
N VAL A 16 10.23 37.92 13.66
CA VAL A 16 10.18 38.09 15.11
C VAL A 16 10.88 36.89 15.76
N PHE A 17 11.82 37.15 16.64
CA PHE A 17 12.60 36.14 17.34
C PHE A 17 11.80 35.45 18.44
N GLY A 18 11.98 34.14 18.60
CA GLY A 18 11.55 33.39 19.78
C GLY A 18 10.09 32.93 19.82
N GLN A 19 9.39 32.90 18.69
CA GLN A 19 8.01 32.41 18.68
C GLN A 19 7.93 30.87 18.67
N THR A 20 7.01 30.34 19.47
CA THR A 20 6.67 28.92 19.45
C THR A 20 5.87 28.61 18.17
N PRO A 21 6.22 27.56 17.43
CA PRO A 21 5.40 27.17 16.27
C PRO A 21 3.98 26.79 16.68
N HIS A 22 3.01 27.16 15.85
CA HIS A 22 1.61 26.78 16.04
C HIS A 22 1.20 25.81 14.92
N TRP A 23 0.38 24.84 15.26
CA TRP A 23 -0.32 24.03 14.28
C TRP A 23 -1.36 24.93 13.60
N ILE A 24 -1.37 24.97 12.27
CA ILE A 24 -2.24 25.85 11.50
C ILE A 24 -3.06 25.06 10.47
N TRP A 25 -4.30 25.54 10.23
CA TRP A 25 -5.19 25.02 9.20
C TRP A 25 -6.14 26.14 8.75
N PRO A 26 -6.89 26.04 7.62
CA PRO A 26 -7.87 27.09 7.29
C PRO A 26 -9.03 27.21 8.28
N ASP A 27 -9.46 26.08 8.86
CA ASP A 27 -10.54 26.01 9.85
C ASP A 27 -10.39 24.74 10.69
N ARG A 28 -11.39 24.44 11.50
CA ARG A 28 -11.39 23.22 12.34
C ARG A 28 -12.26 22.07 11.79
N UNK A 29 -12.53 21.99 10.68
CA UNK A 29 -13.26 21.08 10.13
C UNK A 29 -12.58 19.84 10.06
N GLU A 30 -13.07 18.92 10.64
CA GLU A 30 -12.58 17.56 10.65
C GLU A 30 -13.01 16.82 9.39
N LYS A 31 -12.23 16.87 8.34
CA LYS A 31 -12.56 16.23 7.04
C LYS A 31 -11.32 15.81 6.29
N THR A 32 -11.49 14.79 5.45
CA THR A 32 -10.42 14.37 4.53
C THR A 32 -10.25 15.43 3.44
N GLU A 33 -9.10 16.06 3.38
CA GLU A 33 -8.85 17.14 2.42
C GLU A 33 -7.36 17.38 2.17
N THR A 34 -7.07 18.10 1.08
CA THR A 34 -5.75 18.67 0.79
C THR A 34 -5.85 20.18 0.86
N VAL A 35 -4.90 20.78 1.55
CA VAL A 35 -4.81 22.24 1.72
C VAL A 35 -3.42 22.69 1.28
N TYR A 36 -3.38 23.81 0.56
CA TYR A 36 -2.12 24.44 0.15
C TYR A 36 -1.85 25.63 1.04
N PHE A 37 -0.62 25.74 1.54
CA PHE A 37 -0.17 26.84 2.39
C PHE A 37 0.93 27.61 1.68
N ARG A 38 1.04 28.91 1.97
CA ARG A 38 2.20 29.69 1.55
C ARG A 38 2.62 30.70 2.60
N LYS A 39 3.91 30.98 2.57
CA LYS A 39 4.49 32.05 3.37
C LYS A 39 5.63 32.70 2.56
N ALA A 40 5.48 33.98 2.29
CA ALA A 40 6.57 34.79 1.76
C ALA A 40 7.46 35.23 2.93
N MET A 41 8.75 35.22 2.71
CA MET A 41 9.73 35.69 3.69
C MET A 41 10.81 36.51 2.99
N GLU A 42 11.32 37.50 3.69
CA GLU A 42 12.39 38.36 3.19
C GLU A 42 13.63 38.10 4.04
N LEU A 43 14.67 37.56 3.44
CA LEU A 43 15.95 37.32 4.11
C LEU A 43 16.87 38.51 3.89
N PRO A 44 17.63 38.93 4.92
CA PRO A 44 18.58 40.03 4.77
C PRO A 44 19.57 39.77 3.64
N ALA A 45 20.14 40.84 3.11
CA ALA A 45 21.29 40.72 2.22
C ALA A 45 22.45 40.10 3.01
N GLY A 46 23.19 39.19 2.41
CA GLY A 46 24.31 38.51 3.07
C GLY A 46 24.41 37.05 2.63
N LYS A 47 25.44 36.40 3.18
CA LYS A 47 25.71 35.00 2.88
C LYS A 47 24.87 34.06 3.78
N ILE A 48 24.04 33.24 3.21
CA ILE A 48 23.33 32.18 3.94
C ILE A 48 24.32 31.06 4.20
N GLN A 49 24.66 30.87 5.47
CA GLN A 49 25.67 29.88 5.91
C GLN A 49 25.01 28.52 6.13
N LYS A 50 23.80 28.54 6.72
CA LYS A 50 23.07 27.32 7.04
C LYS A 50 21.58 27.61 7.14
N ALA A 51 20.76 26.70 6.64
CA ALA A 51 19.31 26.77 6.85
C ALA A 51 18.75 25.37 7.06
N GLN A 52 17.93 25.22 8.10
CA GLN A 52 17.29 23.95 8.41
C GLN A 52 15.78 24.14 8.49
N LEU A 53 15.06 23.36 7.71
CA LEU A 53 13.58 23.27 7.78
C LEU A 53 13.22 22.06 8.63
N ILE A 54 12.35 22.29 9.62
CA ILE A 54 11.76 21.25 10.46
C ILE A 54 10.24 21.36 10.29
N ALA A 55 9.54 20.27 10.02
CA ALA A 55 8.10 20.31 9.84
C ALA A 55 7.45 18.96 10.08
N THR A 56 6.14 18.98 10.35
CA THR A 56 5.27 17.81 10.26
C THR A 56 3.84 18.24 9.98
N CYS A 57 2.97 17.29 9.65
CA CYS A 57 1.57 17.58 9.33
C CYS A 57 0.70 16.37 9.68
N ASP A 58 -0.46 16.62 10.22
CA ASP A 58 -1.47 15.60 10.46
C ASP A 58 -2.44 15.59 9.25
N ASN A 59 -2.28 14.63 8.28
CA ASN A 59 -1.45 13.43 8.35
C ASN A 59 -0.17 13.49 7.49
N GLY A 60 -0.04 14.36 6.52
CA GLY A 60 1.16 14.40 5.69
C GLY A 60 1.35 15.73 4.97
N PHE A 61 2.56 15.96 4.47
CA PHE A 61 2.85 17.21 3.76
C PHE A 61 3.96 17.04 2.70
N SER A 62 3.98 18.03 1.79
CA SER A 62 5.06 18.22 0.83
C SER A 62 5.39 19.70 0.76
N ALA A 63 6.58 20.08 1.20
CA ALA A 63 7.04 21.48 1.27
C ALA A 63 8.01 21.81 0.13
N HIS A 64 7.88 23.02 -0.40
CA HIS A 64 8.71 23.57 -1.47
C HIS A 64 9.25 24.93 -1.07
N ILE A 65 10.48 25.22 -1.45
CA ILE A 65 11.10 26.54 -1.28
C ILE A 65 11.46 27.05 -2.68
N ASN A 66 10.90 28.22 -3.05
CA ASN A 66 11.13 28.83 -4.35
C ASN A 66 10.79 27.91 -5.52
N GLY A 67 9.74 27.09 -5.35
CA GLY A 67 9.28 26.14 -6.35
C GLY A 67 10.02 24.81 -6.37
N LYS A 68 11.11 24.68 -5.60
CA LYS A 68 11.93 23.45 -5.56
C LYS A 68 11.56 22.59 -4.35
N PRO A 69 11.55 21.25 -4.47
CA PRO A 69 11.24 20.36 -3.35
C PRO A 69 12.20 20.57 -2.17
N ALA A 70 11.62 20.67 -0.97
CA ALA A 70 12.36 20.92 0.27
C ALA A 70 12.26 19.75 1.26
N LEU A 71 11.07 19.36 1.64
CA LEU A 71 10.87 18.37 2.72
C LEU A 71 9.50 17.69 2.58
N UNK A 72 9.10 16.53 2.90
CA UNK A 72 8.00 15.86 2.85
C UNK A 72 7.90 15.09 4.05
N GLY A 73 6.85 14.60 4.38
CA GLY A 73 6.56 13.76 5.56
C GLY A 73 5.14 13.20 5.51
N ASN A 74 4.92 11.99 6.05
CA ASN A 74 3.62 11.30 5.97
C ASN A 74 3.12 10.80 7.33
N GLU A 75 3.71 11.27 8.43
CA GLU A 75 3.32 10.85 9.77
C GLU A 75 3.49 12.00 10.75
N TRP A 76 2.40 12.47 11.34
CA TRP A 76 2.41 13.66 12.19
C TRP A 76 3.29 13.53 13.45
N GLY A 77 3.42 12.31 13.97
CA GLY A 77 4.21 12.07 15.17
C GLY A 77 5.73 12.14 14.96
N ASN A 78 6.17 12.28 13.70
CA ASN A 78 7.60 12.34 13.37
C ASN A 78 8.07 13.76 13.15
N LYS A 79 9.26 14.06 13.66
CA LYS A 79 9.98 15.30 13.38
C LYS A 79 10.76 15.09 12.07
N TYR A 80 10.34 15.76 11.00
CA TYR A 80 11.08 15.75 9.74
C TYR A 80 11.98 16.98 9.68
N ALA A 81 13.24 16.82 9.28
CA ALA A 81 14.19 17.92 9.21
C ALA A 81 15.15 17.75 8.04
N LYS A 82 15.46 18.85 7.34
CA LYS A 82 16.38 18.83 6.20
C LYS A 82 17.13 20.14 6.08
N ASP A 83 18.41 20.05 5.66
CA ASP A 83 19.19 21.21 5.28
C ASP A 83 18.66 21.76 3.96
N VAL A 84 18.21 23.01 3.97
CA VAL A 84 17.62 23.67 2.82
C VAL A 84 18.44 24.90 2.39
N THR A 85 19.69 24.99 2.84
CA THR A 85 20.58 26.13 2.58
C THR A 85 20.63 26.50 1.09
N LYS A 86 20.75 25.49 0.22
CA LYS A 86 20.88 25.69 -1.22
C LYS A 86 19.57 26.10 -1.92
N LEU A 87 18.44 26.06 -1.21
CA LEU A 87 17.13 26.40 -1.76
C LEU A 87 16.75 27.88 -1.52
N LEU A 88 17.49 28.56 -0.63
CA LEU A 88 17.21 29.94 -0.22
C LEU A 88 18.15 30.92 -0.91
N THR A 89 17.66 32.14 -1.11
CA THR A 89 18.43 33.26 -1.65
C THR A 89 18.26 34.48 -0.74
N ALA A 90 19.20 35.40 -0.79
CA ALA A 90 19.01 36.72 -0.16
C ALA A 90 17.79 37.40 -0.80
N GLY A 91 17.05 38.17 -0.03
CA GLY A 91 15.80 38.80 -0.46
C GLY A 91 14.63 37.84 -0.35
N ARG A 92 13.71 37.95 -1.30
CA ARG A 92 12.40 37.28 -1.23
C ARG A 92 12.50 35.77 -1.52
N ASN A 93 11.88 35.04 -0.65
CA ASN A 93 11.71 33.58 -0.77
C ASN A 93 10.25 33.15 -0.51
N UNK A 94 9.61 31.98 -0.92
CA UNK A 94 8.35 31.48 -0.72
C UNK A 94 8.41 30.11 -0.15
N UNK A 95 7.93 29.68 0.77
CA UNK A 95 7.69 28.52 1.31
C UNK A 95 6.41 28.19 0.89
N ALA A 96 6.11 27.14 0.15
CA ALA A 96 4.80 26.65 -0.24
C ALA A 96 4.66 25.20 0.22
N VAL A 97 3.49 24.82 0.75
CA VAL A 97 3.31 23.49 1.36
C VAL A 97 1.95 22.94 0.91
N GLU A 98 1.91 21.67 0.50
CA GLU A 98 0.70 20.89 0.39
C GLU A 98 0.57 20.08 1.70
N GLY A 99 -0.50 20.32 2.45
CA GLY A 99 -0.84 19.54 3.64
C GLY A 99 -2.04 18.64 3.35
N ARG A 100 -1.98 17.42 3.85
CA ARG A 100 -3.04 16.41 3.63
C ARG A 100 -3.57 15.94 4.98
N ASN A 101 -4.91 16.00 5.13
CA ASN A 101 -5.64 15.42 6.26
C ASN A 101 -6.46 14.23 5.78
N GLN A 102 -6.38 13.11 6.49
CA GLN A 102 -7.12 11.88 6.17
C GLN A 102 -8.35 11.71 7.07
N GLY A 103 -8.70 12.75 7.81
CA GLY A 103 -9.85 12.78 8.72
C GLY A 103 -9.43 13.16 10.14
N GLY A 104 -10.39 13.56 10.94
CA GLY A 104 -10.12 14.05 12.28
C GLY A 104 -9.53 15.47 12.28
N ILE A 105 -8.98 15.86 13.42
CA ILE A 105 -8.38 17.18 13.59
C ILE A 105 -7.14 17.32 12.70
N ALA A 106 -6.98 18.47 12.07
CA ALA A 106 -5.92 18.71 11.09
C ALA A 106 -4.94 19.80 11.55
N GLY A 107 -3.69 19.68 11.16
CA GLY A 107 -2.71 20.72 11.44
C GLY A 107 -1.40 20.53 10.68
N PHE A 108 -0.81 21.64 10.28
CA PHE A 108 0.54 21.71 9.74
C PHE A 108 1.38 22.58 10.67
N VAL A 109 2.59 22.12 11.01
CA VAL A 109 3.51 22.87 11.87
C VAL A 109 4.92 22.85 11.27
N ALA A 110 5.60 24.01 11.28
CA ALA A 110 6.94 24.11 10.71
C ALA A 110 7.79 25.20 11.40
N GLN A 111 9.09 24.99 11.35
CA GLN A 111 10.12 25.93 11.79
C GLN A 111 11.25 25.92 10.78
N LEU A 112 11.59 27.10 10.25
CA LEU A 112 12.75 27.29 9.38
C LEU A 112 13.76 28.16 10.11
N GLU A 113 14.93 27.60 10.39
CA GLU A 113 16.05 28.33 10.99
C GLU A 113 17.06 28.67 9.89
N VAL A 114 17.47 29.96 9.80
CA VAL A 114 18.41 30.44 8.80
C VAL A 114 19.51 31.24 9.49
N THR A 115 20.75 30.87 9.23
CA THR A 115 21.92 31.64 9.71
C THR A 115 22.47 32.45 8.54
N UNK A 116 22.30 33.64 8.52
CA UNK A 116 22.75 34.56 7.62
C UNK A 116 23.77 35.37 8.30
N ASP A 117 24.96 35.59 7.86
CA ASP A 117 26.09 36.38 8.41
C ASP A 117 26.25 36.23 9.93
N GLY A 118 26.27 34.99 10.40
CA GLY A 118 26.43 34.66 11.80
C GLY A 118 25.18 34.88 12.68
N LYS A 119 24.13 35.52 12.13
CA LYS A 119 22.88 35.76 12.89
C LYS A 119 21.84 34.73 12.57
N LYS A 120 21.23 34.18 13.61
CA LYS A 120 20.16 33.17 13.47
C LYS A 120 18.80 33.87 13.37
N ASN A 121 18.06 33.52 12.33
CA ASN A 121 16.69 33.99 12.07
C ASN A 121 15.78 32.77 12.05
N THR A 122 14.60 32.86 12.67
CA THR A 122 13.67 31.74 12.75
C THR A 122 12.29 32.16 12.24
N LEU A 123 11.77 31.43 11.30
CA LEU A 123 10.38 31.55 10.80
C LEU A 123 9.59 30.34 11.29
N VAL A 124 8.40 30.59 11.85
CA VAL A 124 7.51 29.51 12.31
C VAL A 124 6.12 29.62 11.69
N THR A 125 5.39 28.53 11.75
CA THR A 125 3.98 28.57 11.42
C THR A 125 3.20 29.39 12.46
N UNK A 126 2.43 30.23 11.99
CA UNK A 126 1.65 31.11 12.73
C UNK A 126 0.52 31.44 11.86
N THR A 127 -0.52 32.34 12.33
CA THR A 127 -1.66 32.83 11.55
C THR A 127 -1.29 33.84 10.44
N THR A 128 -0.05 34.19 10.35
CA THR A 128 0.47 35.02 9.25
C THR A 128 0.72 34.23 7.97
N TRP A 129 0.54 32.92 7.99
CA TRP A 129 0.53 32.09 6.80
C TRP A 129 -0.81 32.18 6.09
N GLN A 130 -0.81 31.93 4.78
CA GLN A 130 -2.03 31.90 3.98
C GLN A 130 -2.31 30.47 3.51
N ALA A 131 -3.59 30.14 3.29
CA ALA A 131 -3.99 28.81 2.84
C ALA A 131 -5.10 28.88 1.80
N THR A 132 -5.21 27.82 0.98
CA THR A 132 -6.29 27.63 0.02
C THR A 132 -6.55 26.13 -0.16
N ARG A 133 -7.80 25.80 -0.49
CA ARG A 133 -8.19 24.43 -0.87
C ARG A 133 -8.15 24.21 -2.38
N SER A 134 -8.03 25.29 -3.14
CA SER A 134 -8.03 25.21 -4.61
C SER A 134 -6.66 24.84 -5.16
N PHE A 135 -6.59 23.75 -5.90
CA PHE A 135 -5.38 23.37 -6.62
C PHE A 135 -5.17 24.29 -7.83
N PHE A 136 -3.93 24.68 -8.07
CA PHE A 136 -3.52 25.42 -9.28
C PHE A 136 -2.05 25.16 -9.56
N GLY A 137 -1.69 25.17 -10.85
CA GLY A 137 -0.39 24.67 -11.33
C GLY A 137 0.86 25.34 -10.77
N GLN A 138 0.76 26.61 -10.31
CA GLN A 138 1.91 27.35 -9.80
C GLN A 138 1.98 27.42 -8.26
N TRP A 139 1.20 26.62 -7.55
CA TRP A 139 1.15 26.66 -6.09
C TRP A 139 2.53 26.43 -5.44
N LYS A 140 3.37 25.57 -6.03
CA LYS A 140 4.72 25.25 -5.52
C LYS A 140 5.63 26.49 -5.45
N ALA A 141 5.37 27.47 -6.32
CA ALA A 141 6.06 28.75 -6.30
C ALA A 141 5.31 29.83 -5.51
N GLY A 142 4.19 29.45 -4.86
CA GLY A 142 3.33 30.37 -4.11
C GLY A 142 2.62 31.40 -4.98
N LYS A 143 2.48 31.14 -6.29
CA LYS A 143 1.87 32.08 -7.25
C LYS A 143 0.46 31.64 -7.62
N GLY A 144 -0.38 32.61 -7.97
CA GLY A 144 -1.77 32.36 -8.37
C GLY A 144 -2.68 32.06 -7.18
N GLY A 145 -3.95 31.77 -7.48
CA GLY A 145 -4.94 31.31 -6.50
C GLY A 145 -5.48 32.37 -5.55
N ASP A 146 -6.61 32.05 -4.96
CA ASP A 146 -7.23 32.86 -3.89
C ASP A 146 -6.79 32.32 -2.52
N TRP A 147 -5.96 33.10 -1.84
CA TRP A 147 -5.35 32.68 -0.58
C TRP A 147 -6.06 33.35 0.59
N GLY A 148 -6.64 32.54 1.45
CA GLY A 148 -7.28 32.96 2.69
C GLY A 148 -6.31 32.93 3.88
N LYS A 149 -6.84 33.25 5.05
CA LYS A 149 -6.09 33.22 6.31
C LYS A 149 -6.07 31.81 6.90
N THR A 150 -5.06 31.52 7.72
CA THR A 150 -5.04 30.32 8.57
C THR A 150 -5.48 30.67 9.99
N ILE A 151 -5.94 29.66 10.72
CA ILE A 151 -6.14 29.75 12.17
C ILE A 151 -5.14 28.85 12.88
N THR A 152 -4.97 29.06 14.18
CA THR A 152 -4.24 28.14 15.05
C THR A 152 -5.18 27.01 15.46
N THR A 153 -4.81 25.77 15.16
CA THR A 153 -5.53 24.58 15.63
C THR A 153 -4.96 24.06 16.95
N GLY A 154 -3.69 24.34 17.23
CA GLY A 154 -3.03 24.06 18.52
C GLY A 154 -1.66 24.72 18.60
N LYS A 155 -1.12 24.89 19.79
CA LYS A 155 0.28 25.32 19.97
C LYS A 155 1.18 24.09 20.06
N MET A 156 2.46 24.25 19.75
CA MET A 156 3.44 23.16 19.99
C MET A 156 3.40 22.78 21.48
N GLY A 157 3.16 21.53 21.77
CA GLY A 157 2.98 21.02 23.11
C GLY A 157 1.54 20.70 23.50
N ASP A 158 0.57 21.27 22.81
CA ASP A 158 -0.87 21.02 23.10
C ASP A 158 -1.30 19.62 22.59
N ALA A 159 -2.26 19.00 23.29
CA ALA A 159 -2.91 17.81 22.80
C ALA A 159 -3.74 18.14 21.54
N PRO A 160 -3.87 17.18 20.59
CA PRO A 160 -3.43 15.78 20.67
C PRO A 160 -1.97 15.54 20.25
N TRP A 161 -1.31 16.52 19.66
CA TRP A 161 -0.02 16.31 18.99
C TRP A 161 1.19 16.36 19.93
N GLY A 162 1.10 17.09 21.05
CA GLY A 162 2.25 17.27 21.95
C GLY A 162 3.40 18.05 21.32
N ASN A 163 4.61 17.87 21.85
CA ASN A 163 5.80 18.53 21.31
C ASN A 163 6.53 17.60 20.33
N VAL A 164 6.09 17.62 19.07
CA VAL A 164 6.62 16.74 18.02
C VAL A 164 8.04 17.11 17.56
N PHE A 165 8.57 18.27 17.97
CA PHE A 165 9.93 18.67 17.58
C PHE A 165 10.99 18.21 18.60
N THR A 166 10.61 17.55 19.70
CA THR A 166 11.55 16.87 20.59
C THR A 166 11.90 15.49 20.03
N GLY A 167 13.06 15.00 20.37
CA GLY A 167 13.54 13.70 19.90
C GLY A 167 14.45 13.80 18.68
N ALA A 168 15.02 12.67 18.30
CA ALA A 168 15.89 12.59 17.14
C ALA A 168 15.12 12.98 15.88
N ALA A 169 15.66 13.90 15.12
CA ALA A 169 15.09 14.22 13.82
C ALA A 169 15.25 12.97 12.94
N ARG A 170 14.15 12.45 12.47
CA ARG A 170 14.24 11.63 11.28
C ARG A 170 14.64 12.60 10.17
N GLY A 171 15.81 12.42 9.64
CA GLY A 171 16.13 12.97 8.36
C GLY A 171 14.98 12.56 7.43
N SER A 172 14.74 13.28 6.37
CA SER A 172 13.86 12.79 5.35
C SER A 172 14.36 11.37 4.98
N ASP A 173 13.86 10.39 5.70
CA ASP A 173 14.16 8.98 5.46
C ASP A 173 13.35 8.52 4.26
N GLY A 174 13.62 9.10 3.26
CA GLY A 174 13.30 8.88 1.91
C GLY A 174 14.20 9.80 1.14
N PRO A 175 14.52 9.46 -0.04
CA PRO A 175 15.19 10.38 -0.93
C PRO A 175 14.43 11.70 -0.92
N SER A 176 15.12 12.76 -1.23
CA SER A 176 14.50 14.03 -1.56
C SER A 176 13.36 13.71 -2.53
N ASP A 177 12.18 13.46 -1.96
CA ASP A 177 11.06 13.02 -2.76
C ASP A 177 10.46 14.25 -3.43
N ASP A 178 11.03 14.57 -4.56
CA ASP A 178 10.47 15.53 -5.51
C ASP A 178 9.26 14.93 -6.24
N GLY A 179 8.74 13.81 -5.72
CA GLY A 179 7.74 13.00 -6.37
C GLY A 179 8.34 12.06 -7.41
N ALA A 180 9.67 12.03 -7.50
CA ALA A 180 10.35 11.11 -8.40
C ALA A 180 10.11 9.67 -7.93
N ILE A 181 9.70 8.84 -8.84
CA ILE A 181 9.56 7.41 -8.57
C ILE A 181 10.95 6.78 -8.70
N LYS A 182 11.43 6.17 -7.63
CA LYS A 182 12.62 5.36 -7.69
C LYS A 182 12.26 4.02 -8.30
N VAL A 183 13.12 3.52 -9.15
CA VAL A 183 12.94 2.20 -9.76
C VAL A 183 14.28 1.48 -9.85
N ALA A 184 14.28 0.17 -9.77
CA ALA A 184 15.47 -0.67 -9.87
C ALA A 184 16.23 -0.39 -11.18
N LYS A 185 17.55 -0.52 -11.15
CA LYS A 185 18.42 -0.22 -12.30
C LYS A 185 17.99 -0.98 -13.56
N GLY A 186 17.85 -0.26 -14.66
CA GLY A 186 17.45 -0.82 -15.95
C GLY A 186 15.94 -0.86 -16.16
N PHE A 187 15.16 -0.45 -15.19
CA PHE A 187 13.69 -0.38 -15.31
C PHE A 187 13.20 1.05 -15.47
N GLU A 188 12.04 1.18 -16.06
CA GLU A 188 11.32 2.45 -16.23
C GLU A 188 9.90 2.30 -15.70
N VAL A 189 9.38 3.38 -15.10
CA VAL A 189 8.02 3.46 -14.61
C VAL A 189 7.32 4.63 -15.31
N GLU A 190 6.17 4.35 -15.89
CA GLU A 190 5.38 5.34 -16.63
C GLU A 190 3.97 5.41 -16.06
N LYS A 191 3.47 6.62 -15.78
CA LYS A 191 2.06 6.81 -15.44
C LYS A 191 1.26 6.85 -16.73
N LEU A 192 0.34 5.91 -16.89
CA LEU A 192 -0.50 5.81 -18.10
C LEU A 192 -1.82 6.54 -17.97
N TYR A 193 -2.39 6.58 -16.75
CA TYR A 193 -3.77 7.06 -16.60
C TYR A 193 -4.00 7.61 -15.20
N ASN A 194 -4.61 8.80 -15.14
CA ASN A 194 -5.17 9.35 -13.91
C ASN A 194 -6.66 9.00 -13.89
N VAL A 195 -7.08 8.22 -12.91
CA VAL A 195 -8.47 7.76 -12.82
C VAL A 195 -9.37 8.95 -12.45
N PRO A 196 -10.40 9.27 -13.26
CA PRO A 196 -11.38 10.30 -12.88
C PRO A 196 -12.17 9.84 -11.65
N LYS A 197 -11.76 10.31 -10.48
CA LYS A 197 -12.25 9.82 -9.18
C LYS A 197 -13.78 9.88 -9.05
N GLY A 198 -14.41 10.97 -9.51
CA GLY A 198 -15.85 11.15 -9.43
C GLY A 198 -16.64 10.11 -10.22
N GLU A 199 -16.08 9.66 -11.34
CA GLU A 199 -16.73 8.74 -12.28
C GLU A 199 -16.31 7.29 -12.08
N GLN A 200 -15.00 7.06 -11.86
CA GLN A 200 -14.41 5.72 -11.86
C GLN A 200 -13.88 5.28 -10.50
N GLY A 201 -13.95 6.15 -9.49
CA GLY A 201 -13.63 5.81 -8.11
C GLY A 201 -12.14 5.69 -7.81
N SER A 202 -11.79 4.68 -7.01
CA SER A 202 -10.42 4.46 -6.54
C SER A 202 -10.09 2.97 -6.74
N TRP A 203 -9.23 2.68 -7.70
CA TRP A 203 -8.95 1.30 -8.13
C TRP A 203 -8.07 0.57 -7.11
N VAL A 204 -8.44 -0.68 -6.80
CA VAL A 204 -7.78 -1.47 -5.76
C VAL A 204 -7.38 -2.89 -6.18
N ALA A 205 -7.88 -3.38 -7.32
CA ALA A 205 -7.46 -4.68 -7.84
C ALA A 205 -7.31 -4.58 -9.35
N ILE A 206 -6.40 -5.37 -9.92
CA ILE A 206 -6.13 -5.39 -11.34
C ILE A 206 -5.75 -6.81 -11.79
N CYS A 207 -6.23 -7.22 -12.96
CA CYS A 207 -5.76 -8.43 -13.60
C CYS A 207 -5.63 -8.20 -15.11
N ALA A 208 -5.01 -9.14 -15.82
CA ALA A 208 -4.93 -9.13 -17.27
C ALA A 208 -5.74 -10.31 -17.83
N ASP A 209 -6.47 -10.08 -18.91
CA ASP A 209 -7.13 -11.18 -19.63
C ASP A 209 -6.18 -11.79 -20.67
N ASP A 210 -6.66 -12.84 -21.33
CA ASP A 210 -5.90 -13.53 -22.36
C ASP A 210 -5.70 -12.76 -23.67
N UNK A 211 -6.37 -11.64 -23.71
CA UNK A 211 -6.22 -10.79 -24.57
C UNK A 211 -5.27 -9.83 -24.38
N GLY A 212 -4.76 -9.75 -23.27
CA GLY A 212 -3.83 -8.69 -22.87
C GLY A 212 -4.48 -7.37 -22.53
N ARG A 213 -5.80 -7.37 -22.35
CA ARG A 213 -6.52 -6.20 -21.81
C ARG A 213 -6.46 -6.29 -20.28
N LEU A 214 -6.36 -5.15 -19.62
CA LEU A 214 -6.41 -5.10 -18.17
C LEU A 214 -7.84 -4.91 -17.70
N ILE A 215 -8.15 -5.44 -16.53
CA ILE A 215 -9.43 -5.19 -15.85
C ILE A 215 -9.11 -4.68 -14.47
N ALA A 216 -9.68 -3.53 -14.09
CA ALA A 216 -9.48 -2.90 -12.79
C ALA A 216 -10.82 -2.68 -12.09
N SER A 217 -10.81 -2.69 -10.76
CA SER A 217 -12.01 -2.52 -9.95
C SER A 217 -11.88 -1.34 -8.99
N ASP A 218 -12.97 -0.58 -8.87
CA ASP A 218 -13.11 0.43 -7.83
C ASP A 218 -13.42 -0.23 -6.48
N GLN A 219 -12.81 0.28 -5.42
CA GLN A 219 -13.07 -0.17 -4.04
C GLN A 219 -14.54 0.05 -3.62
N GLY A 220 -15.19 1.06 -4.17
CA GLY A 220 -16.57 1.44 -3.85
C GLY A 220 -17.60 0.88 -4.83
N ASN A 221 -18.44 1.76 -5.34
CA ASN A 221 -19.59 1.39 -6.17
C ASN A 221 -19.51 1.84 -7.63
N LYS A 222 -18.31 2.16 -8.12
CA LYS A 222 -18.15 2.64 -9.51
C LYS A 222 -18.00 1.51 -10.53
N GLY A 223 -17.70 0.29 -10.09
CA GLY A 223 -17.74 -0.89 -10.96
C GLY A 223 -16.38 -1.36 -11.47
N LEU A 224 -16.41 -2.03 -12.61
CA LEU A 224 -15.25 -2.63 -13.26
C LEU A 224 -14.93 -1.88 -14.56
N TYR A 225 -13.63 -1.75 -14.84
CA TYR A 225 -13.12 -1.01 -16.01
C TYR A 225 -12.16 -1.89 -16.81
N ARG A 226 -12.32 -1.93 -18.13
CA ARG A 226 -11.40 -2.61 -19.04
C ARG A 226 -10.50 -1.58 -19.72
N ILE A 227 -9.22 -1.90 -19.83
CA ILE A 227 -8.19 -0.98 -20.35
C ILE A 227 -7.35 -1.69 -21.42
N UNK A 228 -7.04 -1.29 -22.42
CA UNK A 228 -6.35 -1.63 -23.21
C UNK A 228 -5.23 -1.07 -23.23
N PRO A 229 -4.19 -1.29 -22.77
CA PRO A 229 -2.97 -0.50 -22.52
C PRO A 229 -2.01 -0.43 -23.71
N ARG A 230 -2.26 -1.19 -24.75
CA ARG A 230 -1.37 -1.28 -25.93
C ARG A 230 -1.81 -0.42 -27.10
N ASP A 231 -2.97 0.20 -27.02
CA ASP A 231 -3.44 1.11 -28.06
C ASP A 231 -2.64 2.41 -28.01
N UNK A 232 -2.60 2.87 -28.97
CA UNK A 232 -1.95 4.07 -29.13
C UNK A 232 -2.46 5.15 -28.26
N GLU A 233 -3.73 5.33 -28.26
CA GLU A 233 -4.42 6.10 -27.26
C GLU A 233 -5.02 5.13 -26.24
N LEU A 234 -4.73 5.32 -24.96
CA LEU A 234 -5.22 4.44 -23.90
C LEU A 234 -6.75 4.53 -23.83
N LYS A 235 -7.41 3.41 -24.01
CA LYS A 235 -8.88 3.33 -23.92
C LYS A 235 -9.27 2.69 -22.59
N VAL A 236 -10.21 3.32 -21.90
CA VAL A 236 -10.79 2.82 -20.65
C VAL A 236 -12.30 2.77 -20.83
N GLU A 237 -12.88 1.58 -20.73
CA GLU A 237 -14.33 1.40 -20.83
C GLU A 237 -14.89 0.80 -19.55
N LYS A 238 -16.07 1.26 -19.15
CA LYS A 238 -16.80 0.65 -18.04
C LYS A 238 -17.48 -0.63 -18.53
N LEU A 239 -17.32 -1.72 -17.78
CA LEU A 239 -18.02 -2.96 -18.06
C LEU A 239 -19.49 -2.85 -17.59
N ASN A 240 -20.42 -3.41 -18.38
CA ASN A 240 -21.86 -3.22 -18.15
C ASN A 240 -22.42 -4.02 -16.96
N ILE A 241 -21.66 -4.96 -16.42
CA ILE A 241 -22.11 -5.81 -15.31
C ILE A 241 -22.11 -5.04 -13.98
N LYS A 242 -23.12 -5.27 -13.15
CA LYS A 242 -23.29 -4.56 -11.86
C LYS A 242 -22.48 -5.23 -10.75
N ILE A 243 -21.19 -4.92 -10.72
CA ILE A 243 -20.26 -5.38 -9.66
C ILE A 243 -19.79 -4.14 -8.89
N SER A 244 -19.72 -4.24 -7.59
CA SER A 244 -19.17 -3.18 -6.72
C SER A 244 -18.27 -3.80 -5.65
N SER A 245 -17.38 -3.00 -5.09
CA SER A 245 -16.51 -3.40 -3.96
C SER A 245 -15.66 -4.65 -4.24
N ALA A 246 -15.28 -4.86 -5.49
CA ALA A 246 -14.41 -5.99 -5.87
C ALA A 246 -12.98 -5.71 -5.39
N GLN A 247 -12.41 -6.64 -4.60
CA GLN A 247 -11.05 -6.51 -4.07
C GLN A 247 -10.16 -7.68 -4.46
N GLY A 248 -10.64 -8.53 -5.35
CA GLY A 248 -9.86 -9.57 -6.01
C GLY A 248 -10.38 -9.80 -7.41
N LEU A 249 -9.49 -9.88 -8.38
CA LEU A 249 -9.82 -10.11 -9.79
C LEU A 249 -8.88 -11.16 -10.37
N LEU A 250 -9.46 -12.09 -11.16
CA LEU A 250 -8.66 -13.09 -11.87
C LEU A 250 -9.39 -13.45 -13.18
N TYR A 251 -8.72 -13.31 -14.31
CA TYR A 251 -9.25 -13.85 -15.57
C TYR A 251 -8.68 -15.25 -15.79
N ALA A 252 -9.55 -16.24 -15.82
CA ALA A 252 -9.14 -17.64 -16.01
C ALA A 252 -10.30 -18.47 -16.56
N HIS A 253 -9.97 -19.44 -17.41
CA HIS A 253 -10.95 -20.39 -17.98
C HIS A 253 -12.10 -19.70 -18.73
N GLY A 254 -11.79 -18.59 -19.44
CA GLY A 254 -12.78 -17.84 -20.21
C GLY A 254 -13.77 -17.04 -19.37
N ALA A 255 -13.47 -16.80 -18.09
CA ALA A 255 -14.33 -16.07 -17.18
C ALA A 255 -13.53 -15.08 -16.35
N LEU A 256 -14.19 -14.03 -15.90
CA LEU A 256 -13.62 -13.14 -14.87
C LEU A 256 -14.15 -13.60 -13.51
N TRP A 257 -13.23 -14.01 -12.66
CA TRP A 257 -13.53 -14.35 -11.27
C TRP A 257 -13.32 -13.09 -10.43
N VAL A 258 -14.29 -12.81 -9.56
CA VAL A 258 -14.31 -11.58 -8.76
C VAL A 258 -14.55 -11.94 -7.31
N ASN A 259 -13.78 -11.33 -6.39
CA ASN A 259 -14.03 -11.49 -4.95
C ASN A 259 -14.54 -10.14 -4.43
N ILE A 260 -15.82 -10.11 -4.05
CA ILE A 260 -16.49 -8.90 -3.59
C ILE A 260 -16.39 -8.80 -2.07
N ASN A 261 -16.05 -7.61 -1.57
CA ASN A 261 -15.92 -7.32 -0.14
C ASN A 261 -16.89 -6.21 0.26
N GLY A 262 -18.18 -6.50 0.18
CA GLY A 262 -19.19 -5.51 0.55
C GLY A 262 -20.62 -5.93 0.20
N GLY A 263 -21.53 -5.59 1.07
CA GLY A 263 -22.96 -5.81 0.84
C GLY A 263 -23.39 -7.27 0.81
N ALA A 264 -24.59 -7.51 0.31
CA ALA A 264 -25.19 -8.85 0.23
C ALA A 264 -24.52 -9.74 -0.81
N ALA A 265 -23.82 -9.14 -1.78
CA ALA A 265 -23.12 -9.88 -2.84
C ALA A 265 -21.70 -10.29 -2.44
N SER A 266 -21.29 -10.07 -1.19
CA SER A 266 -19.92 -10.36 -0.76
C SER A 266 -19.56 -11.82 -0.97
N GLY A 267 -18.35 -12.06 -1.54
CA GLY A 267 -17.86 -13.41 -1.83
C GLY A 267 -17.37 -13.57 -3.27
N VAL A 268 -17.19 -14.83 -3.67
CA VAL A 268 -16.60 -15.19 -4.96
C VAL A 268 -17.70 -15.31 -6.01
N HIS A 269 -17.50 -14.63 -7.13
CA HIS A 269 -18.37 -14.65 -8.31
C HIS A 269 -17.61 -15.08 -9.55
N ARG A 270 -18.32 -15.70 -10.50
CA ARG A 270 -17.80 -16.01 -11.83
C ARG A 270 -18.64 -15.26 -12.86
N LEU A 271 -17.99 -14.39 -13.62
CA LEU A 271 -18.63 -13.58 -14.64
C LEU A 271 -18.25 -14.12 -16.02
N THR A 272 -19.26 -14.40 -16.86
CA THR A 272 -19.03 -14.92 -18.21
C THR A 272 -19.72 -14.04 -19.25
N ASP A 273 -19.12 -14.01 -20.43
CA ASP A 273 -19.68 -13.43 -21.65
C ASP A 273 -20.30 -14.60 -22.44
N THR A 274 -21.61 -14.75 -22.35
CA THR A 274 -22.30 -15.92 -22.97
C THR A 274 -22.69 -15.68 -24.41
N ASN A 275 -22.74 -14.42 -24.85
CA ASN A 275 -23.16 -14.06 -26.21
C ASN A 275 -21.99 -13.65 -27.13
N GLY A 276 -20.76 -13.50 -26.56
CA GLY A 276 -19.55 -13.20 -27.32
C GLY A 276 -19.40 -11.75 -27.75
N ASP A 277 -20.12 -10.82 -27.12
CA ASP A 277 -20.02 -9.38 -27.47
C ASP A 277 -18.91 -8.64 -26.75
N GLY A 278 -18.18 -9.34 -25.89
CA GLY A 278 -17.07 -8.76 -25.13
C GLY A 278 -17.48 -8.16 -23.80
N GLN A 279 -18.77 -8.20 -23.43
CA GLN A 279 -19.25 -7.78 -22.12
C GLN A 279 -19.64 -9.01 -21.30
N PHE A 280 -19.52 -8.94 -19.99
CA PHE A 280 -19.98 -10.02 -19.12
C PHE A 280 -21.49 -9.86 -18.91
N ASP A 281 -22.26 -10.88 -19.26
CA ASP A 281 -23.73 -10.85 -19.18
C ASP A 281 -24.29 -11.86 -18.18
N LYS A 282 -23.45 -12.73 -17.60
CA LYS A 282 -23.88 -13.71 -16.59
C LYS A 282 -23.01 -13.60 -15.36
N ASP A 283 -23.66 -13.51 -14.19
CA ASP A 283 -23.02 -13.49 -12.88
C ASP A 283 -23.48 -14.70 -12.07
N GLU A 284 -22.54 -15.54 -11.65
CA GLU A 284 -22.79 -16.69 -10.79
C GLU A 284 -22.10 -16.48 -9.45
N HIS A 285 -22.89 -16.36 -8.36
CA HIS A 285 -22.35 -16.24 -6.99
C HIS A 285 -21.90 -17.62 -6.51
N ILE A 286 -20.60 -17.90 -6.64
CA ILE A 286 -19.99 -19.23 -6.40
C ILE A 286 -19.91 -19.55 -4.90
N MET A 287 -19.48 -18.57 -4.09
CA MET A 287 -19.32 -18.76 -2.65
C MET A 287 -19.59 -17.46 -1.91
N PRO A 288 -20.69 -17.38 -1.17
CA PRO A 288 -20.91 -16.24 -0.27
C PRO A 288 -19.86 -16.22 0.84
N LEU A 289 -19.19 -15.07 1.01
CA LEU A 289 -18.23 -14.82 2.07
C LEU A 289 -18.65 -13.55 2.79
N ARG A 290 -18.59 -13.56 4.11
CA ARG A 290 -18.95 -12.37 4.88
C ARG A 290 -17.96 -11.24 4.58
N ALA A 291 -18.48 -10.04 4.28
CA ALA A 291 -17.67 -8.85 4.12
C ALA A 291 -16.96 -8.52 5.45
N GLY A 292 -15.69 -8.20 5.38
CA GLY A 292 -14.85 -7.93 6.56
C GLY A 292 -14.20 -6.55 6.56
N GLY A 293 -14.76 -5.58 5.85
CA GLY A 293 -14.13 -4.27 5.73
C GLY A 293 -12.72 -4.42 5.14
N GLU A 294 -11.72 -3.77 5.71
CA GLU A 294 -10.36 -3.86 5.17
C GLU A 294 -9.70 -5.23 5.41
N HIS A 295 -10.29 -6.09 6.26
CA HIS A 295 -9.81 -7.46 6.49
C HIS A 295 -10.79 -8.50 5.92
N GLY A 296 -11.38 -8.18 4.80
CA GLY A 296 -12.41 -8.97 4.13
C GLY A 296 -11.89 -10.00 3.15
N PRO A 297 -12.77 -10.43 2.24
CA PRO A 297 -12.38 -11.26 1.10
C PRO A 297 -11.53 -10.43 0.12
N HIS A 298 -10.41 -10.99 -0.33
CA HIS A 298 -9.45 -10.28 -1.19
C HIS A 298 -9.09 -11.12 -2.42
N ALA A 299 -7.82 -11.33 -2.71
CA ALA A 299 -7.32 -11.84 -3.99
C ALA A 299 -7.81 -13.24 -4.37
N LEU A 300 -7.78 -13.48 -5.69
CA LEU A 300 -7.97 -14.76 -6.34
C LEU A 300 -6.74 -15.03 -7.22
N VAL A 301 -6.15 -16.23 -7.13
CA VAL A 301 -4.93 -16.56 -7.87
C VAL A 301 -5.05 -17.97 -8.47
N LEU A 302 -4.71 -18.12 -9.75
CA LEU A 302 -4.75 -19.39 -10.46
C LEU A 302 -3.53 -20.24 -10.10
N SER A 303 -3.74 -21.53 -9.78
CA SER A 303 -2.65 -22.47 -9.51
C SER A 303 -1.82 -22.74 -10.76
N PRO A 304 -0.53 -23.05 -10.66
CA PRO A 304 0.29 -23.39 -11.82
C PRO A 304 -0.28 -24.46 -12.74
N UNK A 305 -0.92 -25.29 -12.17
CA UNK A 305 -1.48 -26.22 -12.80
C UNK A 305 -2.71 -25.97 -13.35
N ARG A 306 -3.23 -24.80 -13.23
CA ARG A 306 -4.49 -24.25 -13.72
C ARG A 306 -5.72 -25.09 -13.35
N GLN A 307 -5.62 -25.96 -12.37
CA GLN A 307 -6.73 -26.81 -11.92
C GLN A 307 -7.50 -26.21 -10.74
N HIS A 308 -6.90 -25.27 -10.00
CA HIS A 308 -7.50 -24.68 -8.81
C HIS A 308 -7.36 -23.17 -8.84
N ILE A 309 -8.32 -22.51 -8.23
CA ILE A 309 -8.26 -21.08 -7.92
C ILE A 309 -8.11 -20.96 -6.40
N TYR A 310 -7.08 -20.25 -5.98
CA TYR A 310 -6.82 -19.94 -4.57
C TYR A 310 -7.48 -18.63 -4.21
N VAL A 311 -7.98 -18.52 -2.98
CA VAL A 311 -8.69 -17.33 -2.49
C VAL A 311 -8.24 -17.03 -1.08
N VAL A 312 -8.16 -15.74 -0.74
CA VAL A 312 -7.76 -15.30 0.61
C VAL A 312 -8.91 -14.55 1.27
N GLY A 313 -9.07 -14.80 2.58
CA GLY A 313 -9.92 -14.01 3.46
C GLY A 313 -9.11 -13.51 4.64
N GLY A 314 -9.24 -12.22 4.96
CA GLY A 314 -8.64 -11.64 6.15
C GLY A 314 -9.35 -12.11 7.44
N ASN A 315 -8.80 -11.72 8.59
CA ASN A 315 -9.28 -12.26 9.89
C ASN A 315 -10.71 -11.84 10.27
N MET A 316 -11.29 -10.88 9.54
CA MET A 316 -12.70 -10.49 9.73
C MET A 316 -13.66 -11.22 8.79
N THR A 317 -13.16 -12.16 7.98
CA THR A 317 -13.95 -13.02 7.09
C THR A 317 -13.93 -14.45 7.67
N PRO A 318 -14.98 -14.88 8.36
CA PRO A 318 -15.02 -16.26 8.89
C PRO A 318 -14.90 -17.32 7.80
N UNK A 319 -14.14 -18.42 7.78
CA UNK A 319 -13.98 -19.31 7.09
C UNK A 319 -15.13 -19.96 7.05
N PRO A 320 -15.88 -20.22 6.10
CA PRO A 320 -17.12 -21.01 6.05
C PRO A 320 -16.85 -22.51 6.02
N VAL A 321 -16.30 -23.00 7.07
CA VAL A 321 -15.84 -24.40 7.20
C VAL A 321 -16.94 -25.42 6.91
N ASP A 322 -18.19 -25.08 7.22
CA ASP A 322 -19.36 -25.92 6.98
C ASP A 322 -19.68 -26.10 5.50
N LYS A 323 -19.18 -25.21 4.65
CA LYS A 323 -19.38 -25.23 3.19
C LYS A 323 -18.21 -25.85 2.44
N PHE A 324 -17.10 -26.09 3.15
CA PHE A 324 -15.89 -26.64 2.52
C PHE A 324 -15.95 -28.18 2.54
N SER A 325 -15.53 -28.80 1.45
CA SER A 325 -15.47 -30.27 1.36
C SER A 325 -14.34 -30.86 2.16
N HIS A 326 -13.32 -30.05 2.51
CA HIS A 326 -12.13 -30.53 3.20
C HIS A 326 -11.37 -29.37 3.85
N SER A 327 -10.63 -29.67 4.91
CA SER A 327 -9.70 -28.73 5.53
C SER A 327 -8.34 -29.41 5.73
N ARG A 328 -7.27 -28.73 5.32
CA ARG A 328 -5.90 -29.17 5.54
C ARG A 328 -5.34 -28.65 6.87
N VAL A 329 -6.06 -27.73 7.51
CA VAL A 329 -5.74 -27.21 8.84
C VAL A 329 -6.75 -27.76 9.84
N PRO A 330 -6.40 -27.83 11.13
CA PRO A 330 -7.38 -28.23 12.15
C PRO A 330 -8.62 -27.35 12.12
N THR A 331 -9.75 -27.88 12.54
CA THR A 331 -11.02 -27.15 12.64
C THR A 331 -11.44 -26.91 14.10
N ASN A 332 -10.59 -27.31 15.04
CA ASN A 332 -10.79 -27.07 16.46
C ASN A 332 -9.62 -26.26 17.02
N TRP A 333 -9.92 -25.08 17.50
CA TRP A 333 -8.92 -24.13 18.03
C TRP A 333 -9.24 -23.82 19.49
N GLY A 334 -9.28 -24.89 20.32
CA GLY A 334 -9.61 -24.80 21.73
C GLY A 334 -8.68 -23.90 22.53
N GLU A 335 -7.43 -23.72 22.09
CA GLU A 335 -6.48 -22.87 22.77
C GLU A 335 -6.91 -21.40 22.82
N ASP A 336 -7.78 -20.98 21.94
CA ASP A 336 -8.32 -19.63 21.98
C ASP A 336 -9.36 -19.41 23.06
N HIS A 337 -9.76 -20.42 23.77
CA HIS A 337 -10.71 -20.38 24.88
C HIS A 337 -10.06 -20.39 26.27
N UNK A 338 -8.81 -20.67 26.33
CA UNK A 338 -8.08 -20.80 27.52
C UNK A 338 -7.65 -19.56 28.18
N LEU A 339 -7.43 -18.70 27.23
CA LEU A 339 -6.87 -17.49 27.81
C LEU A 339 -7.67 -16.23 27.40
N UNK A 340 -7.82 -15.42 28.09
CA UNK A 340 -8.36 -14.28 27.84
C UNK A 340 -7.61 -13.64 26.85
N ARG A 341 -8.12 -13.34 25.94
CA ARG A 341 -7.57 -12.63 24.80
C ARG A 341 -8.03 -11.19 24.83
N LEU A 342 -7.09 -10.31 24.90
CA LEU A 342 -7.35 -8.87 24.77
C LEU A 342 -7.42 -8.51 23.28
N PRO A 343 -8.17 -7.46 22.92
CA PRO A 343 -8.13 -6.98 21.53
C PRO A 343 -6.76 -6.37 21.20
N ASP A 344 -6.46 -6.22 19.91
CA ASP A 344 -5.29 -5.45 19.45
C ASP A 344 -5.32 -4.07 20.10
N ALA A 345 -4.18 -3.40 20.16
CA ALA A 345 -4.14 -1.99 20.52
C ALA A 345 -5.20 -1.24 19.70
N ARG A 346 -5.94 -0.36 20.30
CA ARG A 346 -7.12 0.32 19.76
C ARG A 346 -8.37 -0.55 19.57
N GLY A 347 -8.37 -1.77 20.11
CA GLY A 347 -9.55 -2.63 20.08
C GLY A 347 -9.85 -3.29 18.74
N HIS A 348 -8.93 -3.24 17.79
CA HIS A 348 -9.11 -3.86 16.48
C HIS A 348 -9.20 -5.38 16.62
N ALA A 349 -10.01 -6.05 15.78
CA ALA A 349 -10.21 -7.50 15.77
C ALA A 349 -10.73 -8.06 17.09
N LYS A 350 -11.48 -7.26 17.85
CA LYS A 350 -12.09 -7.70 19.09
C LYS A 350 -13.09 -8.82 18.83
N UNK A 351 -12.65 -9.84 19.45
CA UNK A 351 -13.51 -10.95 19.38
C UNK A 351 -13.30 -11.89 18.27
N ILE A 352 -12.42 -11.46 17.51
CA ILE A 352 -12.09 -12.38 16.42
C ILE A 352 -11.21 -13.50 16.97
N ARG A 353 -11.56 -14.72 16.65
CA ARG A 353 -10.82 -15.89 17.13
C ARG A 353 -10.14 -16.64 15.98
N ALA A 354 -9.29 -17.62 16.30
CA ALA A 354 -8.72 -18.52 15.31
C ALA A 354 -9.84 -19.11 14.43
N PRO A 355 -9.61 -19.36 13.13
CA PRO A 355 -8.30 -19.39 12.46
C PRO A 355 -7.71 -18.04 12.09
N GLY A 356 -8.38 -16.93 12.34
CA GLY A 356 -7.95 -15.63 11.83
C GLY A 356 -8.15 -15.57 10.32
N GLY A 357 -7.19 -14.97 9.62
CA GLY A 357 -7.18 -14.98 8.17
C GLY A 357 -6.77 -16.34 7.62
N TRP A 358 -7.21 -16.64 6.41
CA TRP A 358 -7.07 -17.96 5.83
C TRP A 358 -6.87 -17.92 4.31
N ILE A 359 -6.28 -19.00 3.80
CA ILE A 359 -6.20 -19.27 2.35
C ILE A 359 -6.93 -20.58 2.08
N ALA A 360 -7.80 -20.56 1.08
CA ALA A 360 -8.51 -21.72 0.59
C ALA A 360 -8.30 -21.86 -0.92
N ARG A 361 -8.75 -22.98 -1.49
CA ARG A 361 -8.81 -23.15 -2.94
C ARG A 361 -10.06 -23.93 -3.33
N PHE A 362 -10.43 -23.80 -4.60
CA PHE A 362 -11.52 -24.55 -5.19
C PHE A 362 -11.15 -24.91 -6.63
N ASP A 363 -11.90 -25.81 -7.26
CA ASP A 363 -11.59 -26.25 -8.62
C ASP A 363 -12.07 -25.23 -9.67
N LYS A 364 -11.68 -25.45 -10.92
CA LYS A 364 -12.04 -24.57 -12.05
C LYS A 364 -13.55 -24.42 -12.28
N ASP A 365 -14.36 -25.30 -11.68
CA ASP A 365 -15.82 -25.26 -11.80
C ASP A 365 -16.49 -24.58 -10.61
N GLY A 366 -15.70 -24.05 -9.68
CA GLY A 366 -16.22 -23.35 -8.49
C GLY A 366 -16.59 -24.29 -7.34
N LYS A 367 -16.15 -25.54 -7.39
CA LYS A 367 -16.55 -26.61 -6.46
C LYS A 367 -15.35 -27.12 -5.66
N ASN A 368 -15.60 -28.08 -4.76
CA ASN A 368 -14.56 -28.80 -4.02
C ASN A 368 -13.64 -27.87 -3.22
N TRP A 369 -14.26 -26.97 -2.46
CA TRP A 369 -13.57 -26.00 -1.61
C TRP A 369 -12.79 -26.69 -0.50
N GLU A 370 -11.54 -26.31 -0.30
CA GLU A 370 -10.71 -26.81 0.81
C GLU A 370 -9.85 -25.68 1.40
N THR A 371 -9.68 -25.70 2.73
CA THR A 371 -8.79 -24.78 3.43
C THR A 371 -7.36 -25.27 3.27
N ILE A 372 -6.44 -24.37 2.93
CA ILE A 372 -5.02 -24.68 2.71
C ILE A 372 -4.16 -24.24 3.90
N ALA A 373 -4.37 -23.02 4.41
CA ALA A 373 -3.54 -22.43 5.46
C ALA A 373 -4.34 -21.44 6.28
N MET A 374 -3.87 -21.17 7.50
CA MET A 374 -4.55 -20.28 8.45
C MET A 374 -3.55 -19.46 9.27
N GLY A 375 -4.06 -18.70 10.22
CA GLY A 375 -3.23 -17.94 11.14
C GLY A 375 -2.68 -16.64 10.57
N PHE A 376 -3.32 -16.14 9.55
CA PHE A 376 -3.00 -14.81 9.00
C PHE A 376 -3.79 -13.72 9.72
N ARG A 377 -3.33 -12.47 9.58
CA ARG A 377 -4.11 -11.31 10.02
C ARG A 377 -4.92 -10.74 8.86
N ASN A 378 -4.25 -10.20 7.87
CA ASN A 378 -4.92 -9.59 6.71
C ASN A 378 -4.06 -9.78 5.45
N THR A 379 -3.84 -11.01 5.08
CA THR A 379 -3.24 -11.31 3.78
C THR A 379 -4.18 -10.78 2.71
N TYR A 380 -3.70 -9.82 1.94
CA TYR A 380 -4.51 -9.23 0.88
C TYR A 380 -4.36 -10.02 -0.42
N ASP A 381 -3.13 -10.52 -0.69
CA ASP A 381 -2.84 -11.16 -1.96
C ASP A 381 -1.70 -12.20 -1.80
N MET A 382 -1.49 -13.00 -2.86
CA MET A 382 -0.52 -14.10 -2.89
C MET A 382 -0.12 -14.38 -4.34
N ALA A 383 1.01 -15.09 -4.53
CA ALA A 383 1.47 -15.44 -5.88
C ALA A 383 2.29 -16.73 -5.87
N PHE A 384 2.30 -17.38 -7.02
CA PHE A 384 3.12 -18.60 -7.23
C PHE A 384 4.44 -18.26 -7.92
N UNK A 385 5.54 -18.74 -7.44
CA UNK A 385 6.80 -18.65 -7.95
C UNK A 385 6.98 -19.58 -9.07
N VAL A 386 8.10 -19.49 -9.76
CA VAL A 386 8.46 -20.35 -10.90
C VAL A 386 8.48 -21.83 -10.54
N ASP A 387 8.80 -22.16 -9.31
CA ASP A 387 8.82 -23.56 -8.81
C ASP A 387 7.41 -24.10 -8.51
N GLY A 388 6.40 -23.30 -8.63
CA GLY A 388 5.02 -23.70 -8.32
C GLY A 388 4.66 -23.58 -6.83
N GLU A 389 5.49 -22.94 -6.05
CA GLU A 389 5.26 -22.72 -4.60
C GLU A 389 4.52 -21.39 -4.36
N LEU A 390 3.69 -21.37 -3.34
CA LEU A 390 2.83 -20.24 -3.02
C LEU A 390 3.48 -19.32 -1.98
N PHE A 391 3.43 -18.02 -2.22
CA PHE A 391 3.94 -17.01 -1.29
C PHE A 391 2.86 -15.96 -1.02
N ALA A 392 2.88 -15.39 0.19
CA ALA A 392 1.92 -14.38 0.63
C ALA A 392 2.62 -13.31 1.47
N TYR A 393 2.00 -12.13 1.55
CA TYR A 393 2.50 -10.99 2.31
C TYR A 393 1.40 -10.59 3.31
N ASP A 394 1.76 -10.51 4.60
CA ASP A 394 0.78 -10.33 5.65
C ASP A 394 1.29 -9.42 6.78
N SER A 395 0.36 -8.78 7.46
CA SER A 395 0.61 -7.98 8.66
C SER A 395 0.60 -8.86 9.92
N ASP A 396 1.03 -8.30 11.04
CA ASP A 396 1.02 -8.99 12.33
C ASP A 396 -0.09 -8.43 13.22
N MET A 397 0.12 -7.25 13.79
CA MET A 397 -0.91 -6.61 14.62
C MET A 397 -1.03 -5.13 14.28
N GLU A 398 -2.19 -4.58 14.59
CA GLU A 398 -2.44 -3.15 14.44
C GLU A 398 -1.69 -2.42 15.53
N TRP A 399 -0.88 -1.44 15.20
CA TRP A 399 -0.28 -0.51 16.17
C TRP A 399 0.62 -1.17 17.22
N ASP A 400 1.89 -1.29 16.90
CA ASP A 400 2.92 -1.65 17.87
C ASP A 400 3.28 -0.47 18.80
N ALA A 401 2.80 0.71 18.52
CA ALA A 401 3.12 1.91 19.32
C ALA A 401 2.71 1.71 20.80
N GLY A 402 3.63 1.98 21.69
CA GLY A 402 3.41 1.80 23.13
C GLY A 402 3.71 0.41 23.64
N THR A 403 4.07 -0.54 22.79
CA THR A 403 4.50 -1.86 23.20
C THR A 403 6.03 -1.94 23.24
N PRO A 404 6.60 -2.82 24.07
CA PRO A 404 8.07 -2.94 24.16
C PRO A 404 8.68 -3.84 23.07
N TRP A 405 7.92 -4.23 22.07
CA TRP A 405 8.36 -5.12 21.01
C TRP A 405 7.90 -4.60 19.66
N TYR A 406 8.66 -4.98 18.62
CA TYR A 406 8.39 -4.65 17.23
C TYR A 406 7.95 -5.91 16.47
N ARG A 407 6.89 -5.82 15.69
CA ARG A 407 6.35 -6.92 14.90
C ARG A 407 6.27 -6.52 13.43
N PRO A 408 7.25 -6.94 12.62
CA PRO A 408 7.24 -6.58 11.19
C PRO A 408 6.14 -7.29 10.43
N THR A 409 5.73 -6.71 9.33
CA THR A 409 4.98 -7.45 8.30
C THR A 409 5.90 -8.53 7.72
N ARG A 410 5.32 -9.62 7.26
CA ARG A 410 6.10 -10.81 6.90
C ARG A 410 5.72 -11.36 5.54
N PHE A 411 6.74 -11.82 4.84
CA PHE A 411 6.63 -12.57 3.60
C PHE A 411 6.70 -14.06 3.94
N TYR A 412 5.70 -14.83 3.51
CA TYR A 412 5.52 -16.22 3.90
C TYR A 412 5.64 -17.15 2.70
N HIS A 413 6.29 -18.31 2.89
CA HIS A 413 6.12 -19.48 2.05
C HIS A 413 4.90 -20.25 2.59
N VAL A 414 3.82 -20.34 1.81
CA VAL A 414 2.56 -20.91 2.25
C VAL A 414 2.51 -22.40 1.86
N THR A 415 2.75 -23.25 2.85
CA THR A 415 2.67 -24.70 2.65
C THR A 415 1.29 -25.24 3.06
N SER A 416 0.95 -26.42 2.57
CA SER A 416 -0.30 -27.08 2.87
C SER A 416 -0.41 -27.39 4.37
N GLY A 417 -1.49 -26.97 5.00
CA GLY A 417 -1.72 -27.22 6.43
C GLY A 417 -1.07 -26.20 7.36
N ALA A 418 -0.47 -25.13 6.81
CA ALA A 418 0.28 -24.15 7.60
C ALA A 418 -0.62 -23.34 8.53
N ASP A 419 -0.10 -23.06 9.72
CA ASP A 419 -0.63 -22.05 10.66
C ASP A 419 0.47 -21.01 10.88
N PHE A 420 0.15 -19.74 10.59
CA PHE A 420 1.11 -18.63 10.75
C PHE A 420 0.92 -17.87 12.06
N GLY A 421 0.11 -18.42 12.97
CA GLY A 421 0.12 -18.08 14.40
C GLY A 421 -0.68 -16.86 14.82
N TRP A 422 -1.50 -16.26 13.96
CA TRP A 422 -2.30 -15.11 14.41
C TRP A 422 -3.35 -15.54 15.43
N ARG A 423 -3.42 -14.82 16.55
CA ARG A 423 -4.40 -15.03 17.62
C ARG A 423 -4.82 -13.67 18.18
N THR A 424 -6.09 -13.57 18.56
CA THR A 424 -6.67 -12.33 19.10
C THR A 424 -5.85 -11.79 20.27
N GLY A 425 -5.56 -10.50 20.25
CA GLY A 425 -4.93 -9.78 21.35
C GLY A 425 -3.43 -9.99 21.51
N THR A 426 -2.87 -10.98 20.84
CA THR A 426 -1.44 -11.29 20.93
C THR A 426 -0.73 -11.11 19.58
N GLY A 427 -1.49 -10.80 18.53
CA GLY A 427 -0.96 -10.84 17.18
C GLY A 427 -0.52 -12.26 16.84
N LYS A 428 0.50 -12.39 16.02
CA LYS A 428 1.04 -13.71 15.70
C LYS A 428 1.97 -14.20 16.79
N TRP A 429 1.97 -15.51 17.01
CA TRP A 429 2.91 -16.18 17.89
C TRP A 429 4.35 -15.87 17.44
N PRO A 430 5.32 -15.90 18.37
CA PRO A 430 6.73 -15.71 18.00
C PRO A 430 7.18 -16.71 16.95
N GLN A 431 8.07 -16.29 16.06
CA GLN A 431 8.52 -17.12 14.94
C GLN A 431 9.28 -18.40 15.35
N TRP A 432 9.77 -18.44 16.59
CA TRP A 432 10.45 -19.62 17.14
C TRP A 432 9.47 -20.63 17.78
N TYR A 433 8.18 -20.29 17.84
CA TYR A 433 7.16 -21.11 18.48
C TYR A 433 6.88 -22.36 17.62
N PRO A 434 6.92 -23.57 18.21
CA PRO A 434 6.84 -24.80 17.39
C PRO A 434 5.47 -25.06 16.74
N ASP A 435 4.41 -24.40 17.23
CA ASP A 435 3.06 -24.61 16.72
C ASP A 435 2.68 -23.70 15.56
N CYS A 436 3.61 -22.91 15.05
CA CYS A 436 3.37 -22.06 13.88
C CYS A 436 4.61 -21.96 12.99
N LEU A 437 4.41 -21.61 11.72
CA LEU A 437 5.51 -21.46 10.77
C LEU A 437 6.05 -20.02 10.80
N PRO A 438 7.36 -19.87 10.69
CA PRO A 438 7.96 -18.53 10.59
C PRO A 438 7.77 -17.91 9.20
N GLY A 439 8.03 -16.63 9.09
CA GLY A 439 8.12 -15.95 7.80
C GLY A 439 9.42 -16.30 7.08
N ALA A 440 9.40 -16.34 5.77
CA ALA A 440 10.60 -16.44 4.96
C ALA A 440 11.42 -15.14 5.01
N TYR A 441 10.77 -14.01 5.36
CA TYR A 441 11.45 -12.71 5.51
C TYR A 441 10.55 -11.73 6.27
N GLY A 442 11.14 -10.95 7.19
CA GLY A 442 10.46 -9.82 7.84
C GLY A 442 10.67 -8.54 7.02
N ILE A 443 9.59 -7.99 6.45
CA ILE A 443 9.71 -6.83 5.55
C ILE A 443 9.88 -5.52 6.32
N GLY A 444 9.18 -5.39 7.43
CA GLY A 444 9.22 -4.15 8.22
C GLY A 444 7.83 -3.59 8.46
N PRO A 445 7.73 -2.32 8.86
CA PRO A 445 6.42 -1.69 9.00
C PRO A 445 5.77 -1.52 7.64
N GLY A 446 4.46 -1.58 7.58
CA GLY A 446 3.74 -1.41 6.32
C GLY A 446 2.30 -1.90 6.36
N SER A 447 1.63 -1.70 5.22
CA SER A 447 0.27 -2.19 4.97
C SER A 447 0.30 -3.10 3.74
N PRO A 448 0.42 -4.42 3.95
CA PRO A 448 0.42 -5.38 2.83
C PRO A 448 -0.81 -5.25 1.95
N VAL A 449 -0.58 -5.21 0.63
CA VAL A 449 -1.63 -5.18 -0.39
C VAL A 449 -1.27 -6.17 -1.50
N GLY A 450 -1.25 -5.78 -2.78
CA GLY A 450 -1.02 -6.68 -3.89
C GLY A 450 0.27 -7.48 -3.82
N VAL A 451 0.22 -8.71 -4.30
CA VAL A 451 1.38 -9.59 -4.46
C VAL A 451 1.32 -10.18 -5.86
N THR A 452 2.39 -10.07 -6.62
CA THR A 452 2.41 -10.66 -7.95
C THR A 452 3.74 -11.36 -8.25
N SER A 453 3.70 -12.37 -9.11
CA SER A 453 4.90 -13.05 -9.58
C SER A 453 5.49 -12.30 -10.77
N GLY A 454 6.81 -12.30 -10.89
CA GLY A 454 7.47 -11.80 -12.10
C GLY A 454 7.38 -12.74 -13.28
N LEU A 455 6.78 -13.91 -13.08
CA LEU A 455 6.69 -14.92 -14.12
C LEU A 455 5.91 -14.40 -15.34
N GLY A 456 6.50 -14.56 -16.53
CA GLY A 456 5.90 -14.06 -17.77
C GLY A 456 6.28 -12.63 -18.12
N ALA A 457 6.92 -11.90 -17.21
CA ALA A 457 7.38 -10.55 -17.51
C ALA A 457 8.59 -10.57 -18.46
N LYS A 458 8.68 -9.57 -19.34
CA LYS A 458 9.89 -9.32 -20.13
C LYS A 458 10.94 -8.60 -19.28
N PHE A 459 11.35 -9.28 -18.21
CA PHE A 459 12.34 -8.81 -17.24
C PHE A 459 13.54 -9.77 -17.24
N PRO A 460 14.71 -9.36 -16.76
CA PRO A 460 15.84 -10.29 -16.55
C PRO A 460 15.45 -11.46 -15.64
N ALA A 461 16.11 -12.58 -15.80
CA ALA A 461 15.82 -13.84 -15.10
C ALA A 461 15.64 -13.68 -13.59
N LYS A 462 16.49 -12.87 -12.94
CA LYS A 462 16.42 -12.55 -11.51
C LYS A 462 15.03 -12.03 -11.13
N TYR A 463 14.49 -11.14 -11.94
CA TYR A 463 13.22 -10.45 -11.69
C TYR A 463 12.00 -11.27 -12.11
N GLN A 464 12.16 -12.16 -13.10
CA GLN A 464 11.10 -13.13 -13.45
C GLN A 464 10.87 -14.13 -12.31
N LYS A 465 11.92 -14.46 -11.56
CA LYS A 465 11.84 -15.42 -10.44
C LYS A 465 11.41 -14.76 -9.13
N ALA A 466 11.30 -13.41 -9.09
CA ALA A 466 10.94 -12.68 -7.88
C ALA A 466 9.43 -12.70 -7.66
N ILE A 467 9.04 -12.56 -6.39
CA ILE A 467 7.67 -12.26 -5.98
C ILE A 467 7.68 -10.78 -5.56
N TYR A 468 6.73 -10.02 -6.06
CA TYR A 468 6.62 -8.58 -5.77
C TYR A 468 5.57 -8.35 -4.69
N CYS A 469 5.96 -7.69 -3.61
CA CYS A 469 5.10 -7.36 -2.48
C CYS A 469 4.91 -5.85 -2.44
N LEU A 470 3.66 -5.41 -2.52
CA LEU A 470 3.29 -4.01 -2.57
C LEU A 470 2.87 -3.52 -1.17
N ASP A 471 3.26 -2.29 -0.85
CA ASP A 471 2.93 -1.65 0.43
C ASP A 471 2.16 -0.36 0.18
N TRP A 472 0.98 -0.24 0.79
CA TRP A 472 0.10 0.91 0.61
C TRP A 472 0.59 2.12 1.40
N THR A 473 1.12 1.90 2.61
CA THR A 473 1.49 3.00 3.52
C THR A 473 2.72 3.76 3.04
N TYR A 474 3.75 3.03 2.66
CA TYR A 474 5.05 3.64 2.31
C TYR A 474 5.26 3.76 0.80
N GLY A 475 4.33 3.24 0.00
CA GLY A 475 4.42 3.34 -1.46
C GLY A 475 5.62 2.57 -2.03
N THR A 476 5.84 1.36 -1.52
CA THR A 476 6.98 0.54 -1.92
C THR A 476 6.52 -0.76 -2.54
N MET A 477 7.09 -1.11 -3.68
CA MET A 477 7.01 -2.45 -4.27
C MET A 477 8.36 -3.11 -4.05
N SER A 478 8.39 -4.20 -3.27
CA SER A 478 9.60 -4.96 -2.96
C SER A 478 9.68 -6.20 -3.83
N ALA A 479 10.82 -6.40 -4.52
CA ALA A 479 11.11 -7.65 -5.21
C ALA A 479 11.73 -8.61 -4.17
N MET A 480 11.02 -9.69 -3.89
CA MET A 480 11.45 -10.73 -2.96
C MET A 480 12.16 -11.84 -3.76
N HIS A 481 13.48 -11.90 -3.61
CA HIS A 481 14.33 -12.89 -4.28
C HIS A 481 14.41 -14.13 -3.40
N VAL A 482 13.65 -15.16 -3.75
CA VAL A 482 13.54 -16.37 -2.95
C VAL A 482 14.65 -17.38 -3.30
N THR A 483 15.14 -18.08 -2.31
CA THR A 483 16.15 -19.13 -2.45
C THR A 483 15.64 -20.37 -1.72
N ALA A 484 15.64 -21.50 -2.42
CA ALA A 484 15.23 -22.77 -1.82
C ALA A 484 16.16 -23.14 -0.65
N ASP A 485 15.59 -23.60 0.45
CA ASP A 485 16.28 -23.98 1.67
C ASP A 485 15.57 -25.24 2.25
N GLY A 486 16.14 -26.40 1.96
CA GLY A 486 15.50 -27.67 2.32
C GLY A 486 14.14 -27.82 1.65
N ALA A 487 13.11 -28.04 2.42
CA ALA A 487 11.74 -28.18 1.93
C ALA A 487 10.99 -26.84 1.83
N SER A 488 11.65 -25.74 2.20
CA SER A 488 11.04 -24.40 2.22
C SER A 488 11.97 -23.40 1.51
N TYR A 489 11.88 -22.10 1.90
CA TYR A 489 12.58 -21.00 1.24
C TYR A 489 12.99 -19.94 2.25
N THR A 490 14.10 -19.27 1.94
CA THR A 490 14.47 -17.97 2.52
C THR A 490 14.32 -16.90 1.43
N ALA A 491 14.39 -15.65 1.80
CA ALA A 491 14.24 -14.55 0.84
C ALA A 491 15.19 -13.38 1.14
N LYS A 492 15.50 -12.62 0.10
CA LYS A 492 16.18 -11.31 0.21
C LYS A 492 15.29 -10.27 -0.44
N ARG A 493 15.16 -9.14 0.23
CA ARG A 493 14.34 -8.01 -0.23
C ARG A 493 15.17 -7.02 -1.05
N GLU A 494 14.63 -6.58 -2.17
CA GLU A 494 15.16 -5.47 -2.96
C GLU A 494 14.04 -4.46 -3.17
N GLU A 495 14.29 -3.17 -2.92
CA GLU A 495 13.34 -2.12 -3.25
C GLU A 495 13.28 -1.99 -4.77
N PHE A 496 12.13 -2.29 -5.36
CA PHE A 496 11.97 -2.35 -6.81
C PHE A 496 11.38 -1.08 -7.39
N VAL A 497 10.25 -0.62 -6.82
CA VAL A 497 9.64 0.67 -7.14
C VAL A 497 9.27 1.33 -5.82
N ALA A 498 9.60 2.60 -5.63
CA ALA A 498 9.25 3.31 -4.40
C ALA A 498 9.00 4.79 -4.65
N SER A 499 7.97 5.30 -4.00
CA SER A 499 7.70 6.73 -3.86
C SER A 499 6.65 6.90 -2.77
N SER A 500 6.88 7.82 -1.85
CA SER A 500 5.94 8.10 -0.77
C SER A 500 4.58 8.59 -1.27
N GLN A 501 4.49 8.97 -2.54
CA GLN A 501 3.22 9.42 -3.14
C GLN A 501 2.39 8.29 -3.75
N LEU A 502 2.95 7.06 -3.82
CA LEU A 502 2.28 5.92 -4.45
C LEU A 502 1.56 5.07 -3.40
N ARG A 503 0.25 5.28 -3.25
CA ARG A 503 -0.58 4.38 -2.44
C ARG A 503 -0.87 3.14 -3.28
N MET A 504 0.13 2.25 -3.39
CA MET A 504 0.03 1.06 -4.24
C MET A 504 -1.09 0.15 -3.76
N THR A 505 -1.80 -0.47 -4.68
CA THR A 505 -2.90 -1.38 -4.33
C THR A 505 -2.71 -2.77 -4.91
N ASP A 506 -2.44 -2.89 -6.21
CA ASP A 506 -2.33 -4.22 -6.83
C ASP A 506 -1.47 -4.15 -8.10
N ALA A 507 -1.02 -5.31 -8.60
CA ALA A 507 -0.19 -5.40 -9.80
C ALA A 507 -0.44 -6.69 -10.58
N ALA A 508 -0.26 -6.61 -11.89
CA ALA A 508 -0.41 -7.77 -12.79
C ALA A 508 0.63 -7.71 -13.91
N ILE A 509 1.09 -8.90 -14.34
CA ILE A 509 1.91 -9.02 -15.56
C ILE A 509 0.98 -9.25 -16.75
N ASN A 510 1.14 -8.45 -17.79
CA ASN A 510 0.35 -8.59 -19.01
C ASN A 510 0.97 -9.70 -19.87
N PRO A 511 0.21 -10.75 -20.19
CA PRO A 511 0.79 -11.89 -20.93
C PRO A 511 1.14 -11.59 -22.39
N LYS A 512 0.68 -10.47 -22.96
CA LYS A 512 0.93 -10.12 -24.35
C LYS A 512 2.15 -9.24 -24.55
N ASP A 513 2.36 -8.26 -23.68
CA ASP A 513 3.53 -7.37 -23.79
C ASP A 513 4.64 -7.68 -22.78
N GLY A 514 4.33 -8.41 -21.72
CA GLY A 514 5.30 -8.76 -20.67
C GLY A 514 5.63 -7.61 -19.74
N ALA A 515 4.88 -6.52 -19.78
CA ALA A 515 5.04 -5.42 -18.83
C ALA A 515 4.30 -5.71 -17.52
N MET A 516 4.76 -5.11 -16.45
CA MET A 516 4.03 -5.11 -15.19
C MET A 516 3.18 -3.84 -15.11
N TYR A 517 1.91 -4.00 -14.77
CA TYR A 517 0.99 -2.88 -14.55
C TYR A 517 0.60 -2.86 -13.09
N PHE A 518 0.56 -1.67 -12.48
CA PHE A 518 0.10 -1.56 -11.10
C PHE A 518 -0.81 -0.35 -10.90
N THR A 519 -1.71 -0.49 -9.94
CA THR A 519 -2.65 0.56 -9.56
C THR A 519 -2.24 1.20 -8.24
N VAL A 520 -2.60 2.47 -8.09
CA VAL A 520 -2.54 3.20 -6.83
C VAL A 520 -3.93 3.71 -6.50
N GLY A 521 -4.25 3.83 -5.21
CA GLY A 521 -5.58 4.25 -4.78
C GLY A 521 -5.92 3.72 -3.40
N GLY A 522 -7.16 3.31 -3.23
CA GLY A 522 -7.67 2.76 -1.97
C GLY A 522 -8.17 3.85 -1.03
N ARG A 523 -9.11 3.50 -0.16
CA ARG A 523 -9.75 4.39 0.82
C ARG A 523 -10.27 5.69 0.20
N GLY A 524 -10.78 5.60 -1.04
CA GLY A 524 -11.30 6.76 -1.77
C GLY A 524 -10.21 7.74 -2.21
N GLY A 525 -8.93 7.37 -2.14
CA GLY A 525 -7.82 8.20 -2.58
C GLY A 525 -7.79 8.37 -4.09
N GLN A 526 -7.05 9.37 -4.58
CA GLN A 526 -6.82 9.55 -6.01
C GLN A 526 -6.11 8.32 -6.57
N SER A 527 -6.62 7.80 -7.67
CA SER A 527 -6.15 6.56 -8.27
C SER A 527 -5.47 6.82 -9.61
N ALA A 528 -4.56 5.93 -9.98
CA ALA A 528 -3.84 5.98 -11.26
C ALA A 528 -3.34 4.59 -11.64
N LEU A 529 -3.07 4.44 -12.94
CA LEU A 529 -2.47 3.22 -13.52
C LEU A 529 -1.04 3.54 -13.99
N TYR A 530 -0.13 2.66 -13.63
CA TYR A 530 1.29 2.74 -14.01
C TYR A 530 1.72 1.49 -14.75
N ARG A 531 2.79 1.63 -15.55
CA ARG A 531 3.43 0.53 -16.26
C ARG A 531 4.92 0.50 -15.91
N VAL A 532 5.45 -0.71 -15.67
CA VAL A 532 6.88 -0.94 -15.46
C VAL A 532 7.41 -1.78 -16.62
N THR A 533 8.48 -1.31 -17.26
CA THR A 533 9.16 -2.02 -18.35
C THR A 533 10.66 -2.09 -18.07
N TYR A 534 11.34 -3.05 -18.72
CA TYR A 534 12.79 -3.17 -18.63
C TYR A 534 13.42 -2.58 -19.89
N ALA A 535 14.30 -1.60 -19.71
CA ALA A 535 15.00 -0.90 -20.78
C ALA A 535 16.49 -1.23 -20.83
N GLY A 536 16.96 -2.17 -19.99
CA GLY A 536 18.35 -2.57 -19.92
C GLY A 536 18.74 -3.59 -21.00
N LYS A 537 19.94 -4.14 -20.88
CA LYS A 537 20.54 -5.02 -21.92
C LYS A 537 20.55 -6.51 -21.56
N GLU A 538 20.11 -6.89 -20.35
CA GLU A 538 20.10 -8.29 -19.96
C GLU A 538 19.01 -9.06 -20.71
N SER A 539 19.23 -10.36 -20.91
CA SER A 539 18.23 -11.22 -21.56
C SER A 539 16.92 -11.26 -20.75
N THR A 540 15.81 -11.15 -21.45
CA THR A 540 14.47 -11.28 -20.89
C THR A 540 13.78 -12.58 -21.33
N SER A 541 14.57 -13.56 -21.82
CA SER A 541 14.05 -14.88 -22.19
C SER A 541 13.37 -15.55 -20.99
N SER A 542 12.30 -16.30 -21.28
CA SER A 542 11.49 -16.99 -20.25
C SER A 542 12.33 -17.92 -19.39
N VAL A 543 12.13 -17.81 -18.08
CA VAL A 543 12.83 -18.69 -17.12
C VAL A 543 12.07 -19.99 -16.91
N LYS A 544 12.83 -21.02 -16.51
CA LYS A 544 12.29 -22.32 -16.10
C LYS A 544 12.62 -22.58 -14.63
N ALA A 545 11.82 -23.38 -13.99
CA ALA A 545 12.12 -23.88 -12.66
C ALA A 545 13.45 -24.65 -12.70
N LYS A 546 14.39 -24.25 -11.88
CA LYS A 546 15.68 -24.92 -11.72
C LYS A 546 16.13 -24.59 -10.30
N SER A 547 15.77 -25.46 -9.40
CA SER A 547 15.88 -25.16 -7.99
C SER A 547 16.66 -26.23 -7.25
N PRO A 548 17.64 -25.86 -6.42
CA PRO A 548 18.25 -26.82 -5.49
C PRO A 548 17.17 -27.36 -4.54
N HIS A 549 17.49 -28.42 -3.84
CA HIS A 549 16.60 -29.04 -2.85
C HIS A 549 15.28 -29.60 -3.43
N ALA A 550 15.23 -29.89 -4.74
CA ALA A 550 14.00 -30.41 -5.38
C ALA A 550 13.48 -31.67 -4.70
N ARG A 551 14.39 -32.55 -4.24
CA ARG A 551 14.05 -33.80 -3.53
C ARG A 551 13.33 -33.52 -2.20
N SER A 552 13.83 -32.54 -1.45
CA SER A 552 13.20 -32.17 -0.14
C SER A 552 11.79 -31.65 -0.35
N ARG A 553 11.58 -30.82 -1.39
CA ARG A 553 10.24 -30.31 -1.71
C ARG A 553 9.31 -31.42 -2.22
N ALA A 554 9.84 -32.34 -3.06
CA ALA A 554 9.04 -33.47 -3.54
C ALA A 554 8.55 -34.32 -2.36
N LEU A 555 9.42 -34.60 -1.37
CA LEU A 555 9.04 -35.32 -0.17
C LEU A 555 7.95 -34.57 0.61
N ARG A 556 8.09 -33.24 0.77
CA ARG A 556 7.05 -32.43 1.43
C ARG A 556 5.72 -32.55 0.68
N HIS A 557 5.73 -32.48 -0.65
CA HIS A 557 4.49 -32.62 -1.45
C HIS A 557 3.87 -34.01 -1.28
N GLU A 558 4.68 -35.07 -1.15
CA GLU A 558 4.17 -36.42 -0.87
C GLU A 558 3.44 -36.45 0.48
N LEU A 559 4.02 -35.84 1.52
CA LEU A 559 3.41 -35.75 2.84
C LEU A 559 2.13 -34.88 2.80
N GLU A 560 2.16 -33.75 2.11
CA GLU A 560 0.99 -32.88 1.95
C GLU A 560 -0.18 -33.56 1.24
N ALA A 561 0.12 -34.50 0.33
CA ALA A 561 -0.91 -35.26 -0.37
C ALA A 561 -1.71 -36.18 0.58
N LEU A 562 -1.16 -36.48 1.76
CA LEU A 562 -1.82 -37.31 2.77
C LEU A 562 -2.92 -36.56 3.52
N HIS A 563 -2.98 -35.24 3.44
CA HIS A 563 -4.02 -34.46 4.11
C HIS A 563 -5.45 -34.89 3.73
N LYS A 564 -5.62 -35.54 2.58
CA LYS A 564 -6.92 -36.02 2.09
C LYS A 564 -7.15 -37.52 2.35
N ARG A 565 -6.18 -38.21 2.95
CA ARG A 565 -6.26 -39.66 3.12
C ARG A 565 -6.75 -40.03 4.53
N GLN A 566 -7.32 -41.20 4.65
CA GLN A 566 -7.71 -41.77 5.95
C GLN A 566 -6.46 -42.08 6.80
N ALA A 567 -6.66 -42.10 8.12
CA ALA A 567 -5.60 -42.23 9.10
C ALA A 567 -4.63 -43.41 8.85
N GLY A 568 -5.14 -44.54 8.37
CA GLY A 568 -4.32 -45.74 8.09
C GLY A 568 -3.28 -45.54 6.98
N ALA A 569 -3.61 -44.74 5.97
CA ALA A 569 -2.67 -44.41 4.86
C ALA A 569 -1.55 -43.49 5.34
N ALA A 570 -1.89 -42.53 6.21
CA ALA A 570 -0.89 -41.61 6.78
C ALA A 570 0.12 -42.36 7.67
N ALA A 571 -0.36 -43.32 8.51
CA ALA A 571 0.52 -44.11 9.35
C ALA A 571 1.55 -44.94 8.56
N LYS A 572 1.18 -45.44 7.38
CA LYS A 572 2.12 -46.17 6.52
C LYS A 572 3.19 -45.26 5.91
N ALA A 573 2.84 -44.01 5.61
CA ALA A 573 3.79 -43.06 5.01
C ALA A 573 4.85 -42.57 5.99
N TRP A 574 4.57 -42.62 7.31
CA TRP A 574 5.52 -42.21 8.34
C TRP A 574 6.54 -43.32 8.70
N LYS A 575 6.32 -44.58 8.30
CA LYS A 575 7.25 -45.68 8.45
C LYS A 575 8.23 -45.79 7.27
#